data_94cf7bc52ae5f8bfde49fc2f4187a6f3
#
_entry.id   94cf7bc52ae5f8bfde49fc2f4187a6f3
#
_cell.length_a   1.000
_cell.length_b   1.000
_cell.length_c   1.000
_cell.angle_alpha   90.00
_cell.angle_beta   90.00
_cell.angle_gamma   90.00
#
_symmetry.space_group_name_H-M   'P 1'
#
loop_
_entity.id
_entity.type
_entity.pdbx_description
1 polymer ?
#
loop_
_entity_poly.entity_id
_entity_poly.type
_entity_poly.pdbx_seq_one_letter_code
_entity_poly.pdbx_strand_id
1 'polypeptide(L)'
;MTTVVKIGGARAVDPAGALSDVATLANDRDEDVVVVHGGSTAVDETLERMGIEPEYVETPSGVVGRFTDAETMEVFEMVFGHLNTQLVAGLQSQGVDAVGLNGVDGKLLYGPRKAAVRVLEDGKRKIRRGDHSGTIKQVNAELLETLLTDGYTPVASPPMAGKDDDEVVPVNTDADRSAAHISGALDATLVLLTDVEGIYADPDDPSTLIESVETPAEWDELEDAAEGFMGRKVMAVEEALSGGADEVIVADANADDPILSALSGGGTHVRASALESESDTSEGE
;
A
#
# COMPACT_ATOMS: atom_id res chain seq x y z
N MET A 1 9.90 15.91 8.14
CA MET A 1 9.30 14.59 8.49
C MET A 1 8.73 14.03 7.20
N THR A 2 8.96 12.76 6.90
CA THR A 2 8.45 12.19 5.66
C THR A 2 7.15 11.44 5.94
N THR A 3 6.14 11.68 5.11
CA THR A 3 4.85 10.99 5.18
C THR A 3 4.62 10.19 3.89
N VAL A 4 4.39 8.90 4.01
CA VAL A 4 3.95 8.05 2.89
C VAL A 4 2.44 7.92 2.95
N VAL A 5 1.75 8.30 1.89
CA VAL A 5 0.28 8.23 1.81
C VAL A 5 -0.13 7.19 0.79
N LYS A 6 -0.84 6.16 1.23
CA LYS A 6 -1.43 5.20 0.29
C LYS A 6 -2.88 5.58 -0.02
N ILE A 7 -3.16 5.90 -1.27
CA ILE A 7 -4.52 6.18 -1.77
C ILE A 7 -5.10 4.89 -2.35
N GLY A 8 -6.25 4.48 -1.82
CA GLY A 8 -6.97 3.30 -2.29
C GLY A 8 -7.43 3.42 -3.74
N GLY A 9 -7.48 2.28 -4.46
CA GLY A 9 -8.01 2.20 -5.82
C GLY A 9 -9.46 1.67 -5.87
N ALA A 10 -10.17 1.66 -4.76
CA ALA A 10 -11.56 1.23 -4.72
C ALA A 10 -12.50 2.33 -5.29
N ARG A 11 -13.64 1.93 -5.89
CA ARG A 11 -14.64 2.87 -6.42
C ARG A 11 -15.18 3.87 -5.40
N ALA A 12 -15.11 3.52 -4.11
CA ALA A 12 -15.64 4.32 -3.02
C ALA A 12 -14.68 5.43 -2.56
N VAL A 13 -13.48 5.54 -3.13
CA VAL A 13 -12.46 6.51 -2.70
C VAL A 13 -12.39 7.64 -3.72
N ASP A 14 -12.78 8.86 -3.31
CA ASP A 14 -12.52 10.08 -4.06
C ASP A 14 -11.13 10.62 -3.71
N PRO A 15 -10.18 10.67 -4.65
CA PRO A 15 -8.84 11.16 -4.36
C PRO A 15 -8.77 12.69 -4.13
N ALA A 16 -9.81 13.45 -4.40
CA ALA A 16 -9.75 14.92 -4.39
C ALA A 16 -9.32 15.49 -3.04
N GLY A 17 -9.91 15.01 -1.93
CA GLY A 17 -9.51 15.40 -0.57
C GLY A 17 -8.05 15.07 -0.28
N ALA A 18 -7.63 13.84 -0.59
CA ALA A 18 -6.26 13.42 -0.39
C ALA A 18 -5.25 14.25 -1.21
N LEU A 19 -5.58 14.61 -2.47
CA LEU A 19 -4.72 15.46 -3.29
C LEU A 19 -4.62 16.90 -2.72
N SER A 20 -5.70 17.43 -2.16
CA SER A 20 -5.71 18.73 -1.47
C SER A 20 -4.82 18.73 -0.23
N ASP A 21 -4.87 17.65 0.54
CA ASP A 21 -4.06 17.50 1.75
C ASP A 21 -2.58 17.33 1.41
N VAL A 22 -2.25 16.54 0.37
CA VAL A 22 -0.88 16.44 -0.13
C VAL A 22 -0.35 17.81 -0.55
N ALA A 23 -1.16 18.60 -1.25
CA ALA A 23 -0.76 19.96 -1.63
C ALA A 23 -0.54 20.87 -0.41
N THR A 24 -1.36 20.75 0.62
CA THR A 24 -1.17 21.48 1.88
C THR A 24 0.11 21.08 2.60
N LEU A 25 0.40 19.76 2.68
CA LEU A 25 1.62 19.26 3.31
C LEU A 25 2.88 19.74 2.55
N ALA A 26 2.90 19.55 1.23
CA ALA A 26 4.06 19.88 0.41
C ALA A 26 4.31 21.38 0.27
N ASN A 27 3.26 22.19 0.02
CA ASN A 27 3.42 23.61 -0.30
C ASN A 27 3.37 24.52 0.93
N ASP A 28 2.50 24.21 1.91
CA ASP A 28 2.24 25.11 3.04
C ASP A 28 3.02 24.72 4.31
N ARG A 29 3.35 23.43 4.47
CA ARG A 29 4.07 22.92 5.65
C ARG A 29 5.51 22.54 5.36
N ASP A 30 5.94 22.52 4.09
CA ASP A 30 7.29 22.12 3.66
C ASP A 30 7.64 20.70 4.19
N GLU A 31 6.65 19.78 4.11
CA GLU A 31 6.79 18.38 4.51
C GLU A 31 7.03 17.48 3.30
N ASP A 32 7.93 16.52 3.45
CA ASP A 32 8.20 15.51 2.43
C ASP A 32 7.03 14.52 2.34
N VAL A 33 6.45 14.37 1.15
CA VAL A 33 5.33 13.45 0.92
C VAL A 33 5.63 12.50 -0.24
N VAL A 34 5.40 11.21 -0.02
CA VAL A 34 5.39 10.19 -1.08
C VAL A 34 3.98 9.63 -1.20
N VAL A 35 3.38 9.72 -2.37
CA VAL A 35 2.07 9.13 -2.65
C VAL A 35 2.25 7.74 -3.24
N VAL A 36 1.52 6.75 -2.73
CA VAL A 36 1.43 5.40 -3.32
C VAL A 36 -0.02 5.12 -3.67
N HIS A 37 -0.31 4.68 -4.89
CA HIS A 37 -1.69 4.40 -5.27
C HIS A 37 -1.93 2.97 -5.71
N GLY A 38 -3.16 2.50 -5.49
CA GLY A 38 -3.70 1.27 -6.02
C GLY A 38 -4.48 1.47 -7.32
N GLY A 39 -5.15 0.41 -7.79
CA GLY A 39 -5.92 0.48 -9.04
C GLY A 39 -6.62 -0.84 -9.41
N SER A 40 -6.75 -1.77 -8.47
CA SER A 40 -7.28 -3.12 -8.74
C SER A 40 -8.67 -3.10 -9.41
N THR A 41 -9.59 -2.26 -8.92
CA THR A 41 -10.92 -2.12 -9.51
C THR A 41 -10.88 -1.60 -10.95
N ALA A 42 -10.04 -0.61 -11.24
CA ALA A 42 -9.89 -0.07 -12.60
C ALA A 42 -9.27 -1.10 -13.56
N VAL A 43 -8.40 -1.98 -13.06
CA VAL A 43 -7.87 -3.11 -13.83
C VAL A 43 -9.01 -4.08 -14.19
N ASP A 44 -9.85 -4.48 -13.21
CA ASP A 44 -10.99 -5.38 -13.48
C ASP A 44 -11.95 -4.80 -14.51
N GLU A 45 -12.35 -3.54 -14.34
CA GLU A 45 -13.23 -2.83 -15.27
C GLU A 45 -12.63 -2.75 -16.69
N THR A 46 -11.32 -2.60 -16.79
CA THR A 46 -10.64 -2.53 -18.08
C THR A 46 -10.57 -3.92 -18.72
N LEU A 47 -10.24 -4.97 -17.98
CA LEU A 47 -10.28 -6.34 -18.44
C LEU A 47 -11.68 -6.71 -18.97
N GLU A 48 -12.73 -6.43 -18.19
CA GLU A 48 -14.12 -6.67 -18.60
C GLU A 48 -14.51 -5.93 -19.89
N ARG A 49 -14.10 -4.65 -20.03
CA ARG A 49 -14.33 -3.87 -21.28
C ARG A 49 -13.59 -4.46 -22.48
N MET A 50 -12.45 -5.13 -22.25
CA MET A 50 -11.70 -5.83 -23.29
C MET A 50 -12.23 -7.24 -23.56
N GLY A 51 -13.24 -7.70 -22.79
CA GLY A 51 -13.80 -9.04 -22.90
C GLY A 51 -12.96 -10.13 -22.21
N ILE A 52 -12.08 -9.73 -21.32
CA ILE A 52 -11.24 -10.61 -20.50
C ILE A 52 -11.87 -10.69 -19.12
N GLU A 53 -12.19 -11.90 -18.64
CA GLU A 53 -12.75 -12.10 -17.31
C GLU A 53 -11.63 -12.05 -16.24
N PRO A 54 -11.70 -11.15 -15.25
CA PRO A 54 -10.73 -11.11 -14.16
C PRO A 54 -10.72 -12.41 -13.37
N GLU A 55 -9.56 -13.01 -13.19
CA GLU A 55 -9.44 -14.26 -12.49
C GLU A 55 -8.87 -14.07 -11.09
N TYR A 56 -9.58 -14.60 -10.07
CA TYR A 56 -9.14 -14.62 -8.68
C TYR A 56 -8.92 -16.04 -8.20
N VAL A 57 -7.86 -16.25 -7.45
CA VAL A 57 -7.49 -17.55 -6.89
C VAL A 57 -7.33 -17.45 -5.37
N GLU A 58 -7.77 -18.50 -4.68
CA GLU A 58 -7.58 -18.63 -3.25
C GLU A 58 -6.30 -19.44 -2.98
N THR A 59 -5.45 -18.94 -2.09
CA THR A 59 -4.28 -19.66 -1.61
C THR A 59 -4.65 -20.67 -0.52
N PRO A 60 -3.80 -21.68 -0.24
CA PRO A 60 -4.06 -22.61 0.87
C PRO A 60 -4.12 -21.99 2.28
N SER A 61 -3.72 -20.73 2.42
CA SER A 61 -3.86 -19.92 3.64
C SER A 61 -5.12 -19.07 3.68
N GLY A 62 -6.04 -19.23 2.70
CA GLY A 62 -7.30 -18.47 2.65
C GLY A 62 -7.19 -17.08 2.01
N VAL A 63 -6.01 -16.66 1.59
CA VAL A 63 -5.83 -15.36 0.92
C VAL A 63 -6.29 -15.45 -0.53
N VAL A 64 -7.27 -14.61 -0.89
CA VAL A 64 -7.75 -14.48 -2.26
C VAL A 64 -6.97 -13.37 -2.96
N GLY A 65 -6.39 -13.66 -4.12
CA GLY A 65 -5.64 -12.70 -4.94
C GLY A 65 -5.92 -12.87 -6.42
N ARG A 66 -5.68 -11.82 -7.20
CA ARG A 66 -5.78 -11.90 -8.66
C ARG A 66 -4.69 -12.84 -9.19
N PHE A 67 -5.08 -13.79 -10.04
CA PHE A 67 -4.12 -14.49 -10.89
C PHE A 67 -3.77 -13.55 -12.05
N THR A 68 -2.52 -13.17 -12.13
CA THR A 68 -2.05 -12.21 -13.13
C THR A 68 -1.22 -12.95 -14.17
N ASP A 69 -1.83 -13.34 -15.28
CA ASP A 69 -1.11 -13.88 -16.43
C ASP A 69 -0.47 -12.76 -17.26
N ALA A 70 0.16 -13.10 -18.39
CA ALA A 70 0.86 -12.12 -19.23
C ALA A 70 -0.08 -11.08 -19.83
N GLU A 71 -1.27 -11.48 -20.29
CA GLU A 71 -2.26 -10.57 -20.87
C GLU A 71 -2.85 -9.64 -19.81
N THR A 72 -3.19 -10.17 -18.65
CA THR A 72 -3.63 -9.38 -17.48
C THR A 72 -2.55 -8.40 -17.05
N MET A 73 -1.26 -8.78 -17.11
CA MET A 73 -0.15 -7.92 -16.74
C MET A 73 0.00 -6.72 -17.68
N GLU A 74 -0.20 -6.91 -19.00
CA GLU A 74 -0.19 -5.81 -19.97
C GLU A 74 -1.32 -4.79 -19.67
N VAL A 75 -2.53 -5.27 -19.35
CA VAL A 75 -3.65 -4.39 -18.96
C VAL A 75 -3.34 -3.68 -17.64
N PHE A 76 -2.73 -4.38 -16.70
CA PHE A 76 -2.30 -3.81 -15.42
C PHE A 76 -1.35 -2.62 -15.62
N GLU A 77 -0.32 -2.77 -16.46
CA GLU A 77 0.64 -1.70 -16.76
C GLU A 77 -0.05 -0.49 -17.41
N MET A 78 -0.95 -0.72 -18.38
CA MET A 78 -1.71 0.36 -19.03
C MET A 78 -2.58 1.13 -18.04
N VAL A 79 -3.29 0.43 -17.16
CA VAL A 79 -4.22 1.04 -16.20
C VAL A 79 -3.48 1.80 -15.12
N PHE A 80 -2.44 1.21 -14.55
CA PHE A 80 -1.65 1.88 -13.50
C PHE A 80 -0.90 3.10 -14.04
N GLY A 81 -0.36 3.04 -15.28
CA GLY A 81 0.23 4.20 -15.95
C GLY A 81 -0.77 5.33 -16.18
N HIS A 82 -2.02 4.99 -16.55
CA HIS A 82 -3.09 5.97 -16.69
C HIS A 82 -3.45 6.62 -15.35
N LEU A 83 -3.69 5.83 -14.29
CA LEU A 83 -4.05 6.33 -12.97
C LEU A 83 -2.93 7.21 -12.38
N ASN A 84 -1.68 6.77 -12.50
CA ASN A 84 -0.53 7.55 -12.05
C ASN A 84 -0.48 8.91 -12.74
N THR A 85 -0.65 8.94 -14.07
CA THR A 85 -0.69 10.19 -14.85
C THR A 85 -1.81 11.14 -14.37
N GLN A 86 -2.99 10.61 -14.04
CA GLN A 86 -4.10 11.44 -13.55
C GLN A 86 -3.81 12.04 -12.17
N LEU A 87 -3.23 11.26 -11.25
CA LEU A 87 -2.86 11.75 -9.91
C LEU A 87 -1.76 12.82 -9.99
N VAL A 88 -0.72 12.58 -10.79
CA VAL A 88 0.35 13.56 -11.02
C VAL A 88 -0.22 14.86 -11.59
N ALA A 89 -1.07 14.80 -12.62
CA ALA A 89 -1.70 15.98 -13.20
C ALA A 89 -2.61 16.71 -12.19
N GLY A 90 -3.32 15.96 -11.34
CA GLY A 90 -4.13 16.51 -10.25
C GLY A 90 -3.30 17.29 -9.24
N LEU A 91 -2.19 16.74 -8.78
CA LEU A 91 -1.26 17.40 -7.85
C LEU A 91 -0.59 18.62 -8.49
N GLN A 92 -0.11 18.52 -9.73
CA GLN A 92 0.47 19.66 -10.46
C GLN A 92 -0.53 20.78 -10.65
N SER A 93 -1.82 20.48 -10.83
CA SER A 93 -2.89 21.48 -10.90
C SER A 93 -3.09 22.25 -9.59
N GLN A 94 -2.59 21.71 -8.48
CA GLN A 94 -2.58 22.33 -7.14
C GLN A 94 -1.21 22.92 -6.77
N GLY A 95 -0.29 23.01 -7.74
CA GLY A 95 1.02 23.64 -7.56
C GLY A 95 2.08 22.74 -6.93
N VAL A 96 1.84 21.42 -6.84
CA VAL A 96 2.81 20.45 -6.33
C VAL A 96 3.72 19.99 -7.48
N ASP A 97 5.02 20.01 -7.30
CA ASP A 97 6.00 19.46 -8.25
C ASP A 97 6.02 17.92 -8.18
N ALA A 98 4.90 17.31 -8.62
CA ALA A 98 4.71 15.86 -8.56
C ALA A 98 5.39 15.14 -9.72
N VAL A 99 6.01 13.97 -9.44
CA VAL A 99 6.62 13.09 -10.43
C VAL A 99 6.09 11.67 -10.30
N GLY A 100 5.62 11.09 -11.42
CA GLY A 100 5.09 9.72 -11.48
C GLY A 100 6.19 8.67 -11.64
N LEU A 101 6.08 7.60 -10.87
CA LEU A 101 6.95 6.43 -10.90
C LEU A 101 6.11 5.16 -10.79
N ASN A 102 6.57 4.08 -11.41
CA ASN A 102 6.15 2.74 -11.04
C ASN A 102 7.30 1.99 -10.38
N GLY A 103 7.04 0.88 -9.72
CA GLY A 103 8.06 0.14 -8.98
C GLY A 103 9.20 -0.44 -9.86
N VAL A 104 9.05 -0.45 -11.20
CA VAL A 104 10.12 -0.86 -12.14
C VAL A 104 11.12 0.28 -12.35
N ASP A 105 10.66 1.55 -12.29
CA ASP A 105 11.50 2.73 -12.52
C ASP A 105 12.62 2.80 -11.49
N GLY A 106 13.86 2.78 -11.97
CA GLY A 106 15.03 2.73 -11.09
C GLY A 106 15.07 1.53 -10.15
N LYS A 107 14.27 0.48 -10.40
CA LYS A 107 14.02 -0.63 -9.46
C LYS A 107 13.54 -0.12 -8.11
N LEU A 108 12.62 0.85 -8.12
CA LEU A 108 12.05 1.41 -6.89
C LEU A 108 11.55 0.30 -5.97
N LEU A 109 10.83 -0.68 -6.52
CA LEU A 109 10.44 -1.90 -5.82
C LEU A 109 11.04 -3.11 -6.56
N TYR A 110 11.81 -3.92 -5.87
CA TYR A 110 12.51 -5.05 -6.49
C TYR A 110 12.41 -6.33 -5.65
N GLY A 111 12.33 -7.46 -6.34
CA GLY A 111 12.34 -8.77 -5.69
C GLY A 111 12.02 -9.92 -6.65
N PRO A 112 11.92 -11.17 -6.18
CA PRO A 112 11.69 -12.33 -7.04
C PRO A 112 10.28 -12.32 -7.65
N ARG A 113 10.19 -12.67 -8.94
CA ARG A 113 8.93 -13.06 -9.57
C ARG A 113 8.45 -14.40 -9.01
N LYS A 114 7.16 -14.52 -8.80
CA LYS A 114 6.45 -15.78 -8.55
C LYS A 114 5.87 -16.26 -9.89
N ALA A 115 6.56 -17.16 -10.57
CA ALA A 115 6.09 -17.72 -11.84
C ALA A 115 4.96 -18.76 -11.68
N ALA A 116 4.62 -19.10 -10.44
CA ALA A 116 3.55 -20.03 -10.10
C ALA A 116 3.02 -19.77 -8.69
N VAL A 117 1.71 -19.92 -8.53
CA VAL A 117 1.03 -19.81 -7.23
C VAL A 117 0.45 -21.15 -6.79
N ARG A 118 0.40 -21.36 -5.48
CA ARG A 118 -0.36 -22.47 -4.89
C ARG A 118 -1.78 -22.03 -4.70
N VAL A 119 -2.74 -22.76 -5.25
CA VAL A 119 -4.16 -22.44 -5.21
C VAL A 119 -4.95 -23.57 -4.55
N LEU A 120 -6.09 -23.22 -3.98
CA LEU A 120 -7.09 -24.16 -3.50
C LEU A 120 -8.24 -24.22 -4.54
N GLU A 121 -8.34 -25.33 -5.26
CA GLU A 121 -9.41 -25.58 -6.23
C GLU A 121 -10.13 -26.89 -5.87
N ASP A 122 -11.45 -26.85 -5.73
CA ASP A 122 -12.29 -27.99 -5.33
C ASP A 122 -11.78 -28.65 -4.03
N GLY A 123 -11.30 -27.87 -3.06
CA GLY A 123 -10.72 -28.35 -1.81
C GLY A 123 -9.37 -29.02 -1.95
N LYS A 124 -8.71 -28.95 -3.11
CA LYS A 124 -7.41 -29.56 -3.38
C LYS A 124 -6.35 -28.49 -3.65
N ARG A 125 -5.16 -28.70 -3.08
CA ARG A 125 -4.00 -27.84 -3.36
C ARG A 125 -3.44 -28.17 -4.74
N LYS A 126 -3.39 -27.17 -5.62
CA LYS A 126 -2.79 -27.25 -6.96
C LYS A 126 -1.70 -26.20 -7.13
N ILE A 127 -0.86 -26.37 -8.14
CA ILE A 127 0.12 -25.37 -8.57
C ILE A 127 -0.34 -24.83 -9.91
N ARG A 128 -0.57 -23.52 -9.96
CA ARG A 128 -0.90 -22.81 -11.17
C ARG A 128 0.30 -22.02 -11.66
N ARG A 129 0.68 -22.24 -12.92
CA ARG A 129 1.85 -21.63 -13.57
C ARG A 129 1.44 -20.47 -14.44
N GLY A 130 2.40 -19.58 -14.78
CA GLY A 130 2.18 -18.43 -15.64
C GLY A 130 1.79 -17.18 -14.88
N ASP A 131 1.95 -17.17 -13.55
CA ASP A 131 1.70 -15.99 -12.74
C ASP A 131 2.80 -14.93 -12.92
N HIS A 132 2.40 -13.67 -12.89
CA HIS A 132 3.24 -12.49 -12.94
C HIS A 132 3.07 -11.67 -11.66
N SER A 133 3.08 -12.30 -10.50
CA SER A 133 3.17 -11.61 -9.22
C SER A 133 4.60 -11.62 -8.67
N GLY A 134 4.87 -10.74 -7.72
CA GLY A 134 6.18 -10.61 -7.09
C GLY A 134 6.11 -10.50 -5.58
N THR A 135 7.28 -10.57 -4.94
CA THR A 135 7.44 -10.25 -3.52
C THR A 135 8.50 -9.18 -3.39
N ILE A 136 8.14 -8.04 -2.80
CA ILE A 136 9.08 -6.94 -2.55
C ILE A 136 10.15 -7.44 -1.56
N LYS A 137 11.42 -7.20 -1.89
CA LYS A 137 12.58 -7.53 -1.05
C LYS A 137 13.52 -6.34 -0.87
N GLN A 138 13.45 -5.36 -1.77
CA GLN A 138 14.29 -4.18 -1.76
C GLN A 138 13.48 -2.99 -2.24
N VAL A 139 13.73 -1.85 -1.64
CA VAL A 139 13.25 -0.52 -2.05
C VAL A 139 14.47 0.32 -2.40
N ASN A 140 14.43 1.04 -3.49
CA ASN A 140 15.44 2.05 -3.83
C ASN A 140 15.10 3.38 -3.13
N ALA A 141 15.37 3.45 -1.82
CA ALA A 141 15.11 4.64 -1.02
C ALA A 141 15.90 5.86 -1.54
N GLU A 142 17.15 5.67 -2.00
CA GLU A 142 18.01 6.75 -2.53
C GLU A 142 17.35 7.50 -3.70
N LEU A 143 16.58 6.80 -4.55
CA LEU A 143 15.81 7.44 -5.62
C LEU A 143 14.75 8.39 -5.06
N LEU A 144 14.00 7.95 -4.05
CA LEU A 144 12.95 8.76 -3.42
C LEU A 144 13.56 9.95 -2.64
N GLU A 145 14.60 9.70 -1.84
CA GLU A 145 15.32 10.73 -1.09
C GLU A 145 15.90 11.82 -2.02
N THR A 146 16.43 11.42 -3.19
CA THR A 146 16.92 12.37 -4.20
C THR A 146 15.78 13.26 -4.70
N LEU A 147 14.64 12.68 -5.06
CA LEU A 147 13.48 13.43 -5.55
C LEU A 147 12.91 14.37 -4.48
N LEU A 148 12.76 13.90 -3.24
CA LEU A 148 12.29 14.70 -2.11
C LEU A 148 13.25 15.88 -1.83
N THR A 149 14.57 15.61 -1.81
CA THR A 149 15.59 16.64 -1.60
C THR A 149 15.57 17.72 -2.69
N ASP A 150 15.24 17.35 -3.93
CA ASP A 150 15.11 18.28 -5.06
C ASP A 150 13.71 18.95 -5.10
N GLY A 151 12.85 18.73 -4.10
CA GLY A 151 11.54 19.37 -3.95
C GLY A 151 10.41 18.71 -4.75
N TYR A 152 10.62 17.50 -5.25
CA TYR A 152 9.56 16.76 -5.95
C TYR A 152 8.73 15.92 -4.97
N THR A 153 7.45 15.75 -5.27
CA THR A 153 6.56 14.78 -4.60
C THR A 153 6.41 13.54 -5.48
N PRO A 154 7.05 12.39 -5.10
CA PRO A 154 6.93 11.14 -5.85
C PRO A 154 5.52 10.56 -5.74
N VAL A 155 4.95 10.14 -6.86
CA VAL A 155 3.69 9.38 -6.96
C VAL A 155 4.02 8.00 -7.47
N ALA A 156 4.12 7.02 -6.58
CA ALA A 156 4.54 5.66 -6.86
C ALA A 156 3.36 4.69 -7.02
N SER A 157 3.55 3.63 -7.78
CA SER A 157 2.56 2.57 -7.92
C SER A 157 3.19 1.22 -8.29
N PRO A 158 2.49 0.09 -8.11
CA PRO A 158 2.79 -1.12 -8.87
C PRO A 158 2.75 -0.82 -10.40
N PRO A 159 3.38 -1.64 -11.24
CA PRO A 159 4.06 -2.89 -10.96
C PRO A 159 5.43 -2.72 -10.31
N MET A 160 5.99 -3.81 -9.78
CA MET A 160 7.37 -3.86 -9.30
C MET A 160 8.31 -4.53 -10.31
N ALA A 161 9.61 -4.29 -10.17
CA ALA A 161 10.66 -4.98 -10.91
C ALA A 161 10.84 -6.40 -10.36
N GLY A 162 10.34 -7.40 -11.10
CA GLY A 162 10.46 -8.81 -10.78
C GLY A 162 11.74 -9.41 -11.35
N LYS A 163 12.53 -10.08 -10.51
CA LYS A 163 13.65 -10.90 -10.98
C LYS A 163 13.12 -12.23 -11.51
N ASP A 164 13.37 -12.53 -12.78
CA ASP A 164 13.06 -13.80 -13.45
C ASP A 164 14.35 -14.31 -14.12
N ASP A 165 15.02 -15.25 -13.46
CA ASP A 165 16.39 -15.69 -13.79
C ASP A 165 17.37 -14.51 -13.91
N ASP A 166 17.84 -14.18 -15.12
CA ASP A 166 18.75 -13.07 -15.41
C ASP A 166 18.04 -11.80 -15.94
N GLU A 167 16.70 -11.84 -16.06
CA GLU A 167 15.90 -10.74 -16.59
C GLU A 167 15.18 -9.98 -15.48
N VAL A 168 14.82 -8.74 -15.78
CA VAL A 168 13.90 -7.93 -14.98
C VAL A 168 12.62 -7.77 -15.77
N VAL A 169 11.52 -8.22 -15.17
CA VAL A 169 10.19 -8.16 -15.79
C VAL A 169 9.23 -7.42 -14.87
N PRO A 170 8.23 -6.70 -15.40
CA PRO A 170 7.18 -6.12 -14.57
C PRO A 170 6.34 -7.24 -13.97
N VAL A 171 6.03 -7.11 -12.68
CA VAL A 171 5.17 -8.06 -11.98
C VAL A 171 4.21 -7.34 -11.02
N ASN A 172 3.03 -7.90 -10.88
CA ASN A 172 2.01 -7.40 -9.96
C ASN A 172 2.47 -7.55 -8.51
N THR A 173 2.20 -6.53 -7.72
CA THR A 173 2.34 -6.54 -6.25
C THR A 173 1.20 -5.74 -5.63
N ASP A 174 0.97 -5.93 -4.34
CA ASP A 174 -0.07 -5.22 -3.59
C ASP A 174 0.37 -3.78 -3.30
N ALA A 175 -0.56 -2.81 -3.42
CA ALA A 175 -0.25 -1.40 -3.22
C ALA A 175 -0.11 -1.02 -1.74
N ASP A 176 -0.85 -1.66 -0.82
CA ASP A 176 -0.71 -1.44 0.62
C ASP A 176 0.69 -1.90 1.05
N ARG A 177 1.12 -3.08 0.58
CA ARG A 177 2.48 -3.60 0.81
C ARG A 177 3.56 -2.77 0.14
N SER A 178 3.29 -2.21 -1.05
CA SER A 178 4.24 -1.28 -1.69
C SER A 178 4.46 -0.04 -0.83
N ALA A 179 3.38 0.54 -0.30
CA ALA A 179 3.45 1.68 0.61
C ALA A 179 4.16 1.32 1.92
N ALA A 180 3.87 0.16 2.49
CA ALA A 180 4.52 -0.35 3.69
C ALA A 180 6.04 -0.49 3.53
N HIS A 181 6.49 -1.11 2.45
CA HIS A 181 7.93 -1.23 2.18
C HIS A 181 8.62 0.11 1.90
N ILE A 182 7.92 1.04 1.23
CA ILE A 182 8.45 2.39 0.98
C ILE A 182 8.55 3.16 2.30
N SER A 183 7.51 3.14 3.14
CA SER A 183 7.54 3.86 4.43
C SER A 183 8.61 3.33 5.36
N GLY A 184 8.75 2.00 5.47
CA GLY A 184 9.82 1.41 6.26
C GLY A 184 11.22 1.75 5.76
N ALA A 185 11.42 1.82 4.43
CA ALA A 185 12.73 2.18 3.86
C ALA A 185 13.09 3.66 4.00
N LEU A 186 12.11 4.52 4.31
CA LEU A 186 12.29 5.96 4.52
C LEU A 186 12.17 6.37 6.01
N ASP A 187 12.00 5.42 6.92
CA ASP A 187 11.68 5.68 8.33
C ASP A 187 10.52 6.69 8.47
N ALA A 188 9.47 6.50 7.66
CA ALA A 188 8.38 7.46 7.46
C ALA A 188 7.08 7.01 8.14
N THR A 189 6.24 7.97 8.54
CA THR A 189 4.85 7.70 8.90
C THR A 189 4.07 7.22 7.68
N LEU A 190 3.33 6.11 7.80
CA LEU A 190 2.45 5.60 6.75
C LEU A 190 0.99 5.94 7.04
N VAL A 191 0.32 6.60 6.11
CA VAL A 191 -1.13 6.81 6.14
C VAL A 191 -1.78 5.91 5.09
N LEU A 192 -2.53 4.90 5.54
CA LEU A 192 -3.32 4.00 4.70
C LEU A 192 -4.76 4.51 4.60
N LEU A 193 -5.08 5.19 3.52
CA LEU A 193 -6.45 5.63 3.25
C LEU A 193 -7.30 4.48 2.74
N THR A 194 -8.47 4.29 3.37
CA THR A 194 -9.42 3.21 3.11
C THR A 194 -10.86 3.76 3.04
N ASP A 195 -11.84 2.91 2.87
CA ASP A 195 -13.27 3.25 2.82
C ASP A 195 -13.97 3.18 4.18
N VAL A 196 -13.20 3.03 5.27
CA VAL A 196 -13.69 3.01 6.66
C VAL A 196 -12.83 3.92 7.53
N GLU A 197 -13.38 4.38 8.66
CA GLU A 197 -12.68 5.33 9.57
C GLU A 197 -11.37 4.77 10.16
N GLY A 198 -11.26 3.44 10.32
CA GLY A 198 -10.11 2.76 10.88
C GLY A 198 -10.36 1.28 11.02
N ILE A 199 -9.73 0.64 11.98
CA ILE A 199 -9.91 -0.78 12.32
C ILE A 199 -10.86 -0.87 13.51
N TYR A 200 -11.88 -1.71 13.38
CA TYR A 200 -12.90 -1.95 14.43
C TYR A 200 -12.67 -3.30 15.08
N ALA A 201 -12.87 -3.39 16.40
CA ALA A 201 -12.88 -4.67 17.11
C ALA A 201 -14.08 -5.54 16.70
N ASP A 202 -15.22 -4.92 16.36
CA ASP A 202 -16.38 -5.54 15.72
C ASP A 202 -16.74 -4.71 14.46
N PRO A 203 -16.55 -5.25 13.25
CA PRO A 203 -16.84 -4.53 12.00
C PRO A 203 -18.30 -4.08 11.84
N ASP A 204 -19.22 -4.72 12.54
CA ASP A 204 -20.66 -4.39 12.51
C ASP A 204 -21.04 -3.31 13.54
N ASP A 205 -20.14 -2.93 14.45
CA ASP A 205 -20.37 -1.89 15.48
C ASP A 205 -19.36 -0.72 15.35
N PRO A 206 -19.75 0.43 14.79
CA PRO A 206 -18.90 1.60 14.66
C PRO A 206 -18.35 2.18 15.97
N SER A 207 -18.97 1.84 17.11
CA SER A 207 -18.49 2.30 18.42
C SER A 207 -17.24 1.55 18.92
N THR A 208 -16.81 0.51 18.20
CA THR A 208 -15.66 -0.33 18.54
C THR A 208 -14.40 0.02 17.79
N LEU A 209 -14.29 1.26 17.26
CA LEU A 209 -13.09 1.76 16.61
C LEU A 209 -11.89 1.65 17.57
N ILE A 210 -10.81 1.00 17.10
CA ILE A 210 -9.54 0.93 17.80
C ILE A 210 -8.77 2.21 17.45
N GLU A 211 -8.67 3.15 18.38
CA GLU A 211 -8.03 4.45 18.12
C GLU A 211 -6.50 4.36 18.16
N SER A 212 -5.92 3.53 19.04
CA SER A 212 -4.47 3.42 19.24
C SER A 212 -4.05 1.99 19.57
N VAL A 213 -2.88 1.59 19.06
CA VAL A 213 -2.22 0.29 19.35
C VAL A 213 -0.74 0.59 19.60
N GLU A 214 -0.31 0.50 20.86
CA GLU A 214 1.01 0.88 21.32
C GLU A 214 1.77 -0.26 22.01
N THR A 215 1.07 -1.34 22.35
CA THR A 215 1.61 -2.49 23.08
C THR A 215 1.40 -3.81 22.32
N PRO A 216 2.24 -4.84 22.59
CA PRO A 216 2.03 -6.17 21.98
C PRO A 216 0.68 -6.81 22.29
N ALA A 217 0.12 -6.58 23.47
CA ALA A 217 -1.21 -7.10 23.82
C ALA A 217 -2.33 -6.46 22.99
N GLU A 218 -2.24 -5.15 22.72
CA GLU A 218 -3.17 -4.45 21.84
C GLU A 218 -2.97 -4.86 20.38
N TRP A 219 -1.74 -5.21 19.98
CA TRP A 219 -1.47 -5.77 18.65
C TRP A 219 -2.15 -7.12 18.46
N ASP A 220 -2.05 -8.03 19.42
CA ASP A 220 -2.73 -9.32 19.39
C ASP A 220 -4.25 -9.15 19.25
N GLU A 221 -4.85 -8.18 19.97
CA GLU A 221 -6.28 -7.84 19.86
C GLU A 221 -6.62 -7.29 18.48
N LEU A 222 -5.76 -6.47 17.88
CA LEU A 222 -5.92 -5.94 16.53
C LEU A 222 -5.88 -7.06 15.47
N GLU A 223 -4.92 -7.99 15.56
CA GLU A 223 -4.81 -9.14 14.65
C GLU A 223 -6.06 -10.05 14.73
N ASP A 224 -6.54 -10.31 15.94
CA ASP A 224 -7.72 -11.13 16.17
C ASP A 224 -9.02 -10.47 15.61
N ALA A 225 -9.08 -9.14 15.63
CA ALA A 225 -10.20 -8.36 15.09
C ALA A 225 -10.18 -8.27 13.54
N ALA A 226 -9.02 -8.43 12.92
CA ALA A 226 -8.83 -8.21 11.50
C ALA A 226 -9.24 -9.40 10.65
N GLU A 227 -10.45 -9.37 10.09
CA GLU A 227 -10.97 -10.40 9.18
C GLU A 227 -10.97 -9.91 7.70
N GLY A 228 -10.90 -10.86 6.76
CA GLY A 228 -11.11 -10.62 5.34
C GLY A 228 -10.13 -9.63 4.71
N PHE A 229 -10.65 -8.54 4.13
CA PHE A 229 -9.82 -7.49 3.51
C PHE A 229 -9.01 -6.67 4.50
N MET A 230 -9.48 -6.55 5.75
CA MET A 230 -8.76 -5.85 6.81
C MET A 230 -7.49 -6.61 7.21
N GLY A 231 -7.48 -7.93 7.19
CA GLY A 231 -6.29 -8.74 7.44
C GLY A 231 -5.10 -8.40 6.52
N ARG A 232 -5.34 -7.98 5.26
CA ARG A 232 -4.25 -7.52 4.38
C ARG A 232 -3.68 -6.18 4.81
N LYS A 233 -4.53 -5.29 5.33
CA LYS A 233 -4.08 -3.98 5.84
C LYS A 233 -3.24 -4.17 7.10
N VAL A 234 -3.68 -5.04 8.01
CA VAL A 234 -2.90 -5.39 9.22
C VAL A 234 -1.55 -6.02 8.85
N MET A 235 -1.49 -6.90 7.84
CA MET A 235 -0.21 -7.40 7.31
C MET A 235 0.67 -6.26 6.75
N ALA A 236 0.09 -5.27 6.08
CA ALA A 236 0.85 -4.13 5.59
C ALA A 236 1.34 -3.22 6.73
N VAL A 237 0.52 -3.06 7.79
CA VAL A 237 0.93 -2.36 9.02
C VAL A 237 2.14 -3.06 9.65
N GLU A 238 2.08 -4.38 9.85
CA GLU A 238 3.19 -5.18 10.39
C GLU A 238 4.46 -5.04 9.53
N GLU A 239 4.32 -5.15 8.20
CA GLU A 239 5.46 -5.00 7.27
C GLU A 239 6.08 -3.60 7.32
N ALA A 240 5.28 -2.55 7.45
CA ALA A 240 5.77 -1.17 7.55
C ALA A 240 6.56 -0.95 8.85
N LEU A 241 5.96 -1.28 9.99
CA LEU A 241 6.59 -1.11 11.32
C LEU A 241 7.84 -1.97 11.46
N SER A 242 7.79 -3.25 11.05
CA SER A 242 8.97 -4.14 11.02
C SER A 242 10.06 -3.67 10.06
N GLY A 243 9.69 -2.87 9.06
CA GLY A 243 10.60 -2.31 8.05
C GLY A 243 11.26 -0.99 8.46
N GLY A 244 10.86 -0.36 9.58
CA GLY A 244 11.43 0.89 10.08
C GLY A 244 10.45 2.06 10.19
N ALA A 245 9.19 1.92 9.76
CA ALA A 245 8.19 2.97 9.97
C ALA A 245 7.92 3.16 11.48
N ASP A 246 7.87 4.40 11.94
CA ASP A 246 7.60 4.71 13.35
C ASP A 246 6.11 4.52 13.70
N GLU A 247 5.24 4.83 12.76
CA GLU A 247 3.79 4.82 12.94
C GLU A 247 3.07 4.49 11.62
N VAL A 248 1.99 3.73 11.73
CA VAL A 248 1.03 3.51 10.63
C VAL A 248 -0.35 3.96 11.06
N ILE A 249 -1.02 4.75 10.23
CA ILE A 249 -2.36 5.27 10.47
C ILE A 249 -3.31 4.70 9.41
N VAL A 250 -4.37 4.05 9.84
CA VAL A 250 -5.46 3.59 8.96
C VAL A 250 -6.64 4.55 9.11
N ALA A 251 -7.05 5.23 8.03
CA ALA A 251 -8.03 6.31 8.09
C ALA A 251 -8.99 6.33 6.90
N ASP A 252 -10.11 7.05 7.06
CA ASP A 252 -11.14 7.20 6.03
C ASP A 252 -10.67 8.12 4.91
N ALA A 253 -10.62 7.58 3.70
CA ALA A 253 -10.31 8.33 2.49
C ALA A 253 -11.38 9.35 2.07
N ASN A 254 -12.60 9.22 2.60
CA ASN A 254 -13.76 10.06 2.26
C ASN A 254 -14.03 11.16 3.30
N ALA A 255 -13.16 11.30 4.31
CA ALA A 255 -13.19 12.47 5.19
C ALA A 255 -12.91 13.76 4.41
N ASP A 256 -13.35 14.91 4.92
CA ASP A 256 -13.15 16.20 4.26
C ASP A 256 -11.65 16.51 4.04
N ASP A 257 -10.81 16.27 5.06
CA ASP A 257 -9.35 16.41 5.02
C ASP A 257 -8.70 15.08 5.48
N PRO A 258 -8.69 14.03 4.63
CA PRO A 258 -8.43 12.66 5.07
C PRO A 258 -7.03 12.43 5.64
N ILE A 259 -6.01 13.07 5.06
CA ILE A 259 -4.62 12.92 5.53
C ILE A 259 -4.38 13.83 6.74
N LEU A 260 -4.83 15.07 6.67
CA LEU A 260 -4.63 16.04 7.76
C LEU A 260 -5.41 15.63 9.02
N SER A 261 -6.60 15.05 8.87
CA SER A 261 -7.37 14.46 9.96
C SER A 261 -6.64 13.26 10.56
N ALA A 262 -6.14 12.34 9.73
CA ALA A 262 -5.35 11.20 10.17
C ALA A 262 -4.13 11.63 10.99
N LEU A 263 -3.31 12.54 10.46
CA LEU A 263 -2.12 13.07 11.16
C LEU A 263 -2.45 13.86 12.43
N SER A 264 -3.72 14.26 12.62
CA SER A 264 -4.19 14.98 13.82
C SER A 264 -4.88 14.07 14.84
N GLY A 265 -4.83 12.75 14.67
CA GLY A 265 -5.35 11.77 15.62
C GLY A 265 -6.65 11.08 15.17
N GLY A 266 -7.06 11.21 13.90
CA GLY A 266 -8.18 10.47 13.32
C GLY A 266 -7.75 9.08 12.84
N GLY A 267 -8.66 8.10 12.90
CA GLY A 267 -8.39 6.74 12.46
C GLY A 267 -7.81 5.82 13.53
N THR A 268 -7.13 4.77 13.09
CA THR A 268 -6.40 3.82 13.95
C THR A 268 -4.91 4.06 13.83
N HIS A 269 -4.26 4.39 14.93
CA HIS A 269 -2.83 4.66 15.03
C HIS A 269 -2.11 3.43 15.59
N VAL A 270 -1.16 2.88 14.83
CA VAL A 270 -0.35 1.73 15.26
C VAL A 270 1.11 2.13 15.31
N ARG A 271 1.75 2.02 16.47
CA ARG A 271 3.12 2.42 16.69
C ARG A 271 4.09 1.23 16.64
N ALA A 272 5.35 1.49 16.32
CA ALA A 272 6.40 0.48 16.29
C ALA A 272 6.53 -0.30 17.61
N SER A 273 6.30 0.35 18.76
CA SER A 273 6.29 -0.27 20.09
C SER A 273 5.28 -1.42 20.25
N ALA A 274 4.23 -1.46 19.42
CA ALA A 274 3.26 -2.55 19.42
C ALA A 274 3.85 -3.91 18.96
N LEU A 275 4.95 -3.88 18.20
CA LEU A 275 5.65 -5.09 17.74
C LEU A 275 6.89 -5.43 18.57
N GLU A 276 7.28 -4.59 19.57
CA GLU A 276 8.43 -4.83 20.43
C GLU A 276 8.11 -5.93 21.44
N SER A 277 8.91 -7.00 21.46
CA SER A 277 8.74 -8.06 22.47
C SER A 277 9.12 -7.55 23.87
N GLU A 278 8.36 -7.91 24.92
CA GLU A 278 8.64 -7.53 26.34
C GLU A 278 10.07 -7.89 26.83
N SER A 279 10.87 -8.59 26.02
CA SER A 279 12.23 -9.03 26.38
C SER A 279 13.33 -7.98 26.16
N ASP A 280 13.09 -6.90 25.40
CA ASP A 280 14.13 -5.90 25.08
C ASP A 280 14.23 -4.75 26.09
N THR A 281 13.33 -4.65 27.05
CA THR A 281 13.33 -3.61 28.08
C THR A 281 14.19 -3.91 29.31
N SER A 282 14.92 -5.05 29.36
CA SER A 282 15.66 -5.47 30.57
C SER A 282 17.20 -5.33 30.52
N GLU A 283 17.77 -4.73 29.45
CA GLU A 283 19.24 -4.46 29.38
C GLU A 283 19.56 -2.97 29.37
N GLY A 284 19.19 -2.28 30.43
CA GLY A 284 19.49 -0.84 30.60
C GLY A 284 19.50 -0.37 32.05
N GLU A 285 20.14 -1.12 32.96
CA GLU A 285 20.57 -0.59 34.29
C GLU A 285 22.03 -0.89 34.56
#